data_620f012adeb27d7852bcbe1d825e9991
#
_entry.id   620f012adeb27d7852bcbe1d825e9991
#
_cell.length_a   1.000
_cell.length_b   1.000
_cell.length_c   1.000
_cell.angle_alpha   90.00
_cell.angle_beta   90.00
_cell.angle_gamma   90.00
#
_symmetry.space_group_name_H-M   'P 1'
#
loop_
_entity.id
_entity.type
_entity.pdbx_description
1 polymer ?
#
loop_
_entity_poly.entity_id
_entity_poly.type
_entity_poly.pdbx_seq_one_letter_code
_entity_poly.pdbx_strand_id
1 'polypeptide(L)'
;MDEKRGAFMAEYNLEKQHSKGKLHAIERIDMLLDDETFQEIELVKDRHYDGVIMGSGEISGKKVFLYVQDFTYKGGTLGRYHGRKISYLLDMAMKQKCPVIGVIDSGGARIQEGVKALAKYGDIFFTFVW
;
A
#
# COMPACT_ATOMS: atom_id res chain seq x y z
N MET A 1 8.28 -8.68 14.70
CA MET A 1 7.35 -7.83 13.95
C MET A 1 6.48 -7.05 14.91
N ASP A 2 6.21 -5.82 14.58
CA ASP A 2 5.44 -4.92 15.43
C ASP A 2 3.96 -5.33 15.46
N GLU A 3 3.37 -5.47 16.66
CA GLU A 3 1.96 -5.80 16.83
C GLU A 3 1.02 -4.78 16.17
N LYS A 4 1.47 -3.53 16.01
CA LYS A 4 0.69 -2.48 15.35
C LYS A 4 0.44 -2.71 13.87
N ARG A 5 1.16 -3.67 13.27
CA ARG A 5 0.93 -4.09 11.88
C ARG A 5 -0.10 -5.22 11.80
N GLY A 6 -0.67 -5.58 12.95
CA GLY A 6 -1.31 -6.86 13.18
C GLY A 6 -2.67 -7.08 12.57
N ALA A 7 -3.43 -6.03 12.22
CA ALA A 7 -4.81 -6.23 11.78
C ALA A 7 -4.93 -7.11 10.54
N PHE A 8 -3.91 -7.12 9.66
CA PHE A 8 -3.92 -7.85 8.39
C PHE A 8 -2.80 -8.88 8.26
N MET A 9 -2.04 -9.14 9.32
CA MET A 9 -0.89 -10.05 9.24
C MET A 9 -1.26 -11.46 8.82
N ALA A 10 -2.46 -11.92 9.15
CA ALA A 10 -2.95 -13.23 8.74
C ALA A 10 -3.07 -13.36 7.22
N GLU A 11 -3.16 -12.24 6.50
CA GLU A 11 -3.25 -12.23 5.04
C GLU A 11 -1.89 -12.14 4.35
N TYR A 12 -0.82 -11.90 5.12
CA TYR A 12 0.52 -11.80 4.57
C TYR A 12 1.08 -13.20 4.28
N ASN A 13 1.58 -13.40 3.09
CA ASN A 13 2.18 -14.67 2.70
C ASN A 13 3.63 -14.46 2.27
N LEU A 14 4.51 -14.33 3.25
CA LEU A 14 5.92 -14.10 3.04
C LEU A 14 6.59 -15.28 2.31
N GLU A 15 6.22 -16.50 2.68
CA GLU A 15 6.78 -17.70 2.07
C GLU A 15 6.52 -17.76 0.56
N LYS A 16 5.29 -17.44 0.15
CA LYS A 16 4.94 -17.40 -1.27
C LYS A 16 5.78 -16.40 -2.03
N GLN A 17 6.04 -15.23 -1.43
CA GLN A 17 6.87 -14.22 -2.05
C GLN A 17 8.34 -14.64 -2.09
N HIS A 18 8.84 -15.21 -1.00
CA HIS A 18 10.21 -15.70 -0.92
C HIS A 18 10.47 -16.84 -1.92
N SER A 19 9.50 -17.68 -2.16
CA SER A 19 9.63 -18.76 -3.14
C SER A 19 9.90 -18.25 -4.56
N LYS A 20 9.56 -16.99 -4.83
CA LYS A 20 9.82 -16.32 -6.11
C LYS A 20 11.11 -15.50 -6.09
N GLY A 21 11.91 -15.59 -5.03
CA GLY A 21 13.13 -14.81 -4.86
C GLY A 21 12.88 -13.33 -4.57
N LYS A 22 11.70 -12.99 -4.03
CA LYS A 22 11.30 -11.60 -3.78
C LYS A 22 11.03 -11.36 -2.31
N LEU A 23 11.22 -10.13 -1.85
CA LEU A 23 10.81 -9.69 -0.53
C LEU A 23 9.31 -9.40 -0.52
N HIS A 24 8.66 -9.69 0.60
CA HIS A 24 7.27 -9.31 0.81
C HIS A 24 7.15 -7.80 1.03
N ALA A 25 5.97 -7.24 0.75
CA ALA A 25 5.69 -5.82 0.94
C ALA A 25 6.09 -5.31 2.33
N ILE A 26 5.78 -6.07 3.38
CA ILE A 26 6.10 -5.66 4.75
C ILE A 26 7.62 -5.60 4.99
N GLU A 27 8.37 -6.50 4.38
CA GLU A 27 9.83 -6.50 4.47
C GLU A 27 10.44 -5.31 3.71
N ARG A 28 9.84 -4.94 2.59
CA ARG A 28 10.26 -3.78 1.80
C ARG A 28 10.09 -2.48 2.58
N ILE A 29 9.01 -2.37 3.33
CA ILE A 29 8.77 -1.22 4.21
C ILE A 29 9.88 -1.12 5.25
N ASP A 30 10.21 -2.23 5.90
CA ASP A 30 11.24 -2.25 6.94
C ASP A 30 12.61 -1.88 6.41
N MET A 31 12.91 -2.25 5.17
CA MET A 31 14.21 -1.91 4.56
C MET A 31 14.28 -0.48 4.06
N LEU A 32 13.14 0.10 3.68
CA LEU A 32 13.09 1.43 3.09
C LEU A 32 13.11 2.55 4.15
N LEU A 33 12.37 2.35 5.23
CA LEU A 33 12.19 3.39 6.24
C LEU A 33 13.23 3.31 7.35
N ASP A 34 13.44 4.44 8.00
CA ASP A 34 14.24 4.50 9.23
C ASP A 34 13.61 3.59 10.29
N ASP A 35 14.45 3.01 11.15
CA ASP A 35 14.01 2.04 12.16
C ASP A 35 12.92 2.62 13.04
N GLU A 36 11.89 1.81 13.29
CA GLU A 36 10.78 2.10 14.20
C GLU A 36 9.93 3.33 13.83
N THR A 37 10.02 3.82 12.59
CA THR A 37 9.25 5.00 12.19
C THR A 37 7.96 4.67 11.46
N PHE A 38 7.76 3.43 11.01
CA PHE A 38 6.57 3.09 10.25
C PHE A 38 5.31 3.16 11.09
N GLN A 39 4.32 3.90 10.61
CA GLN A 39 2.98 3.96 11.19
C GLN A 39 1.98 3.57 10.11
N GLU A 40 1.40 2.39 10.26
CA GLU A 40 0.40 1.92 9.32
C GLU A 40 -0.87 2.77 9.41
N ILE A 41 -1.47 3.07 8.25
CA ILE A 41 -2.73 3.79 8.17
C ILE A 41 -3.81 2.81 7.73
N GLU A 42 -4.88 2.73 8.52
CA GLU A 42 -6.06 1.97 8.20
C GLU A 42 -7.25 2.91 8.04
N LEU A 43 -8.14 2.62 7.10
CA LEU A 43 -9.38 3.38 6.97
C LEU A 43 -10.35 2.93 8.06
N VAL A 44 -10.78 3.87 8.91
CA VAL A 44 -11.61 3.57 10.09
C VAL A 44 -12.91 2.86 9.72
N LYS A 45 -13.51 3.22 8.60
CA LYS A 45 -14.78 2.65 8.15
C LYS A 45 -14.63 1.48 7.20
N ASP A 46 -13.40 1.14 6.82
CA ASP A 46 -13.15 0.18 5.76
C ASP A 46 -11.79 -0.47 5.99
N ARG A 47 -11.80 -1.55 6.76
CA ARG A 47 -10.58 -2.25 7.16
C ARG A 47 -10.25 -3.41 6.23
N HIS A 48 -10.48 -3.23 4.95
CA HIS A 48 -10.09 -4.24 3.98
C HIS A 48 -8.61 -4.11 3.66
N TYR A 49 -7.87 -5.20 3.80
CA TYR A 49 -6.47 -5.25 3.41
C TYR A 49 -6.31 -4.97 1.92
N ASP A 50 -6.98 -5.76 1.12
CA ASP A 50 -7.07 -5.67 -0.35
C ASP A 50 -5.72 -5.57 -1.07
N GLY A 51 -4.68 -6.16 -0.49
CA GLY A 51 -3.38 -6.32 -1.16
C GLY A 51 -2.47 -5.11 -1.17
N VAL A 52 -2.72 -4.10 -0.32
CA VAL A 52 -1.85 -2.93 -0.20
C VAL A 52 -1.67 -2.52 1.25
N ILE A 53 -0.42 -2.26 1.62
CA ILE A 53 -0.07 -1.72 2.93
C ILE A 53 0.27 -0.26 2.71
N MET A 54 -0.33 0.62 3.50
CA MET A 54 -0.03 2.05 3.43
C MET A 54 0.26 2.63 4.80
N GLY A 55 1.01 3.70 4.81
CA GLY A 55 1.35 4.37 6.06
C GLY A 55 2.27 5.54 5.87
N SER A 56 2.85 5.98 6.97
CA SER A 56 3.87 7.01 6.99
C SER A 56 5.11 6.48 7.71
N GLY A 57 6.20 7.14 7.47
CA GLY A 57 7.46 6.84 8.13
C GLY A 57 8.47 7.93 7.85
N GLU A 58 9.72 7.66 8.16
CA GLU A 58 10.80 8.60 7.92
C GLU A 58 11.89 7.95 7.10
N ILE A 59 12.52 8.75 6.23
CA ILE A 59 13.74 8.37 5.52
C ILE A 59 14.75 9.46 5.80
N SER A 60 15.85 9.11 6.46
CA SER A 60 16.86 10.07 6.91
C SER A 60 16.25 11.22 7.72
N GLY A 61 15.31 10.88 8.60
CA GLY A 61 14.63 11.80 9.49
C GLY A 61 13.52 12.63 8.86
N LYS A 62 13.23 12.46 7.57
CA LYS A 62 12.20 13.24 6.88
C LYS A 62 10.95 12.40 6.67
N LYS A 63 9.79 12.98 6.99
CA LYS A 63 8.50 12.29 6.87
C LYS A 63 8.14 12.03 5.42
N VAL A 64 7.73 10.79 5.16
CA VAL A 64 7.19 10.35 3.87
C VAL A 64 5.92 9.56 4.10
N PHE A 65 5.05 9.56 3.09
CA PHE A 65 3.95 8.59 3.01
C PHE A 65 4.33 7.53 1.98
N LEU A 66 3.82 6.31 2.19
CA LEU A 66 4.09 5.25 1.22
C LEU A 66 2.92 4.28 1.15
N TYR A 67 2.79 3.65 0.00
CA TYR A 67 1.96 2.47 -0.20
C TYR A 67 2.79 1.40 -0.88
N VAL A 68 2.58 0.15 -0.48
CA VAL A 68 3.37 -0.98 -0.98
C VAL A 68 2.40 -2.10 -1.35
N GLN A 69 2.42 -2.51 -2.59
CA GLN A 69 1.54 -3.55 -3.09
C GLN A 69 2.06 -4.94 -2.72
N ASP A 70 1.14 -5.80 -2.31
CA ASP A 70 1.43 -7.17 -1.93
C ASP A 70 1.03 -8.11 -3.07
N PHE A 71 2.00 -8.58 -3.83
CA PHE A 71 1.77 -9.47 -4.97
C PHE A 71 1.17 -10.80 -4.54
N THR A 72 1.37 -11.23 -3.29
CA THR A 72 0.84 -12.52 -2.80
C THR A 72 -0.67 -12.47 -2.55
N TYR A 73 -1.26 -11.28 -2.54
CA TYR A 73 -2.70 -11.10 -2.40
C TYR A 73 -3.27 -10.72 -3.77
N LYS A 74 -3.96 -11.68 -4.41
CA LYS A 74 -4.59 -11.50 -5.74
C LYS A 74 -3.66 -10.85 -6.76
N GLY A 75 -2.37 -11.22 -6.74
CA GLY A 75 -1.36 -10.68 -7.64
C GLY A 75 -1.07 -9.19 -7.44
N GLY A 76 -1.34 -8.63 -6.27
CA GLY A 76 -1.18 -7.21 -6.00
C GLY A 76 -2.06 -6.32 -6.88
N THR A 77 -3.08 -6.90 -7.52
CA THR A 77 -3.94 -6.19 -8.47
C THR A 77 -4.78 -5.14 -7.77
N LEU A 78 -5.01 -4.02 -8.47
CA LEU A 78 -5.77 -2.91 -7.93
C LEU A 78 -7.26 -3.21 -8.00
N GLY A 79 -7.88 -3.37 -6.84
CA GLY A 79 -9.31 -3.51 -6.68
C GLY A 79 -9.92 -2.27 -6.03
N ARG A 80 -11.20 -2.39 -5.67
CA ARG A 80 -11.97 -1.28 -5.11
C ARG A 80 -11.35 -0.70 -3.84
N TYR A 81 -11.06 -1.53 -2.86
CA TYR A 81 -10.54 -1.09 -1.56
C TYR A 81 -9.07 -0.73 -1.65
N HIS A 82 -8.31 -1.46 -2.42
CA HIS A 82 -6.92 -1.18 -2.72
C HIS A 82 -6.78 0.25 -3.29
N GLY A 83 -7.56 0.59 -4.31
CA GLY A 83 -7.51 1.91 -4.92
C GLY A 83 -8.00 3.02 -3.98
N ARG A 84 -9.03 2.73 -3.16
CA ARG A 84 -9.52 3.70 -2.17
C ARG A 84 -8.43 4.06 -1.15
N LYS A 85 -7.68 3.07 -0.70
CA LYS A 85 -6.58 3.29 0.24
C LYS A 85 -5.50 4.18 -0.38
N ILE A 86 -5.10 3.91 -1.61
CA ILE A 86 -4.09 4.72 -2.30
C ILE A 86 -4.58 6.16 -2.49
N SER A 87 -5.82 6.34 -2.95
CA SER A 87 -6.39 7.69 -3.14
C SER A 87 -6.42 8.47 -1.82
N TYR A 88 -6.82 7.82 -0.74
CA TYR A 88 -6.83 8.44 0.59
C TYR A 88 -5.44 8.88 1.02
N LEU A 89 -4.45 8.02 0.81
CA LEU A 89 -3.07 8.32 1.16
C LEU A 89 -2.53 9.51 0.37
N LEU A 90 -2.80 9.56 -0.93
CA LEU A 90 -2.37 10.66 -1.79
C LEU A 90 -2.97 11.99 -1.34
N ASP A 91 -4.26 12.01 -0.99
CA ASP A 91 -4.91 13.20 -0.47
C ASP A 91 -4.29 13.67 0.85
N MET A 92 -4.02 12.74 1.74
CA MET A 92 -3.39 13.05 3.03
C MET A 92 -1.99 13.62 2.84
N ALA A 93 -1.19 12.99 1.98
CA ALA A 93 0.16 13.45 1.69
C ALA A 93 0.17 14.84 1.07
N MET A 94 -0.77 15.10 0.17
CA MET A 94 -0.92 16.41 -0.46
C MET A 94 -1.25 17.49 0.57
N LYS A 95 -2.17 17.21 1.48
CA LYS A 95 -2.53 18.13 2.55
C LYS A 95 -1.38 18.43 3.50
N GLN A 96 -0.55 17.45 3.77
CA GLN A 96 0.61 17.60 4.66
C GLN A 96 1.88 18.01 3.91
N LYS A 97 1.82 18.12 2.58
CA LYS A 97 2.96 18.47 1.73
C LYS A 97 4.15 17.55 1.93
N CYS A 98 3.88 16.26 2.06
CA CYS A 98 4.89 15.23 2.20
C CYS A 98 5.01 14.42 0.92
N PRO A 99 6.20 13.91 0.58
CA PRO A 99 6.37 13.04 -0.58
C PRO A 99 5.66 11.71 -0.37
N VAL A 100 5.27 11.08 -1.47
CA VAL A 100 4.68 9.74 -1.49
C VAL A 100 5.60 8.81 -2.27
N ILE A 101 5.82 7.64 -1.70
CA ILE A 101 6.56 6.57 -2.35
C ILE A 101 5.59 5.43 -2.63
N GLY A 102 5.47 5.03 -3.89
CA GLY A 102 4.72 3.86 -4.28
C GLY A 102 5.67 2.72 -4.64
N VAL A 103 5.56 1.60 -3.93
CA VAL A 103 6.31 0.40 -4.27
C VAL A 103 5.37 -0.54 -5.01
N ILE A 104 5.56 -0.61 -6.32
CA ILE A 104 4.63 -1.27 -7.23
C ILE A 104 5.05 -2.71 -7.44
N ASP A 105 4.11 -3.63 -7.22
CA ASP A 105 4.29 -5.05 -7.47
C ASP A 105 2.91 -5.63 -7.77
N SER A 106 2.47 -5.53 -9.02
CA SER A 106 1.07 -5.74 -9.37
C SER A 106 0.90 -6.29 -10.79
N GLY A 107 -0.13 -7.13 -10.95
CA GLY A 107 -0.59 -7.57 -12.27
C GLY A 107 -1.48 -6.56 -12.99
N GLY A 108 -1.80 -5.42 -12.37
CA GLY A 108 -2.63 -4.37 -12.97
C GLY A 108 -3.99 -4.20 -12.30
N ALA A 109 -5.02 -3.85 -13.07
CA ALA A 109 -6.38 -3.74 -12.54
C ALA A 109 -6.97 -5.12 -12.28
N ARG A 110 -7.75 -5.23 -11.21
CA ARG A 110 -8.38 -6.50 -10.84
C ARG A 110 -9.55 -6.78 -11.76
N ILE A 111 -9.37 -7.72 -12.68
CA ILE A 111 -10.35 -8.06 -13.72
C ILE A 111 -11.69 -8.47 -13.12
N GLN A 112 -11.68 -9.20 -12.01
CA GLN A 112 -12.89 -9.69 -11.35
C GLN A 112 -13.82 -8.58 -10.87
N GLU A 113 -13.30 -7.37 -10.66
CA GLU A 113 -14.07 -6.21 -10.23
C GLU A 113 -14.43 -5.28 -11.39
N GLY A 114 -13.90 -5.53 -12.58
CA GLY A 114 -14.27 -4.83 -13.80
C GLY A 114 -14.14 -3.31 -13.74
N VAL A 115 -15.24 -2.61 -14.03
CA VAL A 115 -15.26 -1.14 -14.11
C VAL A 115 -14.87 -0.48 -12.81
N LYS A 116 -15.17 -1.08 -11.65
CA LYS A 116 -14.83 -0.52 -10.35
C LYS A 116 -13.31 -0.40 -10.16
N ALA A 117 -12.55 -1.39 -10.59
CA ALA A 117 -11.09 -1.35 -10.54
C ALA A 117 -10.53 -0.28 -11.47
N LEU A 118 -11.06 -0.19 -12.69
CA LEU A 118 -10.63 0.83 -13.65
C LEU A 118 -10.93 2.25 -13.16
N ALA A 119 -12.09 2.45 -12.52
CA ALA A 119 -12.46 3.74 -11.95
C ALA A 119 -11.47 4.16 -10.86
N LYS A 120 -10.94 3.23 -10.07
CA LYS A 120 -9.95 3.54 -9.02
C LYS A 120 -8.61 3.99 -9.61
N TYR A 121 -8.19 3.43 -10.71
CA TYR A 121 -7.03 3.95 -11.44
C TYR A 121 -7.27 5.39 -11.91
N GLY A 122 -8.47 5.67 -12.40
CA GLY A 122 -8.84 7.03 -12.79
C GLY A 122 -8.75 8.02 -11.64
N ASP A 123 -9.23 7.65 -10.45
CA ASP A 123 -9.15 8.48 -9.25
C ASP A 123 -7.69 8.77 -8.88
N ILE A 124 -6.83 7.77 -8.95
CA ILE A 124 -5.40 7.92 -8.65
C ILE A 124 -4.74 8.86 -9.65
N PHE A 125 -4.99 8.66 -10.94
CA PHE A 125 -4.43 9.52 -11.99
C PHE A 125 -4.91 10.96 -11.86
N PHE A 126 -6.17 11.16 -11.50
CA PHE A 126 -6.71 12.51 -11.28
C PHE A 126 -5.92 13.23 -10.17
N THR A 127 -5.58 12.53 -9.09
CA THR A 127 -4.80 13.08 -8.00
C THR A 127 -3.40 13.50 -8.47
N PHE A 128 -2.76 12.70 -9.32
CA PHE A 128 -1.43 13.00 -9.84
C PHE A 128 -1.40 14.19 -10.81
N VAL A 129 -2.52 14.50 -11.46
CA VAL A 129 -2.60 15.62 -12.41
C VAL A 129 -2.67 16.97 -11.69
N TRP A 130 -3.13 16.99 -10.46
CA TRP A 130 -3.23 18.19 -9.64
C TRP A 130 -2.03 18.37 -8.74
#